data_41b6699d9bcc8d3141691a02e80b7370
#
_entry.id   41b6699d9bcc8d3141691a02e80b7370
#
_cell.length_a   1.000
_cell.length_b   1.000
_cell.length_c   1.000
_cell.angle_alpha   90.00
_cell.angle_beta   90.00
_cell.angle_gamma   90.00
#
_symmetry.space_group_name_H-M   'P 1'
#
loop_
_entity.id
_entity.type
_entity.pdbx_description
1 polymer ?
#
loop_
_entity_poly.entity_id
_entity_poly.type
_entity_poly.pdbx_seq_one_letter_code
_entity_poly.pdbx_strand_id
1 'polypeptide(L)'
;MSAKFFGRTLARSQALQLLFQAEQTNRTVAEVLQGEYVLSEGPLDPYAEKLACGTDSIRDDLDMILNAYSHGWSVSRMPSVDRNLLQLSLYEMLEISEVDVSITINEVIELSHAYCGDESPRFINGILGRVAADIAEGIDVYEHSRCVCAGEKSASQENGE
;
A
#
# COMPACT_ATOMS: atom_id res chain seq x y z
N MET A 1 -13.83 -2.65 21.01
CA MET A 1 -14.84 -2.43 19.96
C MET A 1 -14.16 -2.32 18.62
N SER A 2 -14.46 -3.20 17.68
CA SER A 2 -14.00 -3.02 16.32
C SER A 2 -14.74 -1.84 15.68
N ALA A 3 -14.00 -0.90 15.10
CA ALA A 3 -14.60 0.17 14.33
C ALA A 3 -15.39 -0.42 13.15
N LYS A 4 -16.61 0.04 12.96
CA LYS A 4 -17.40 -0.35 11.80
C LYS A 4 -17.09 0.60 10.66
N PHE A 5 -16.65 0.03 9.55
CA PHE A 5 -16.44 0.76 8.30
C PHE A 5 -17.62 0.55 7.36
N PHE A 6 -17.87 1.53 6.50
CA PHE A 6 -18.97 1.52 5.54
C PHE A 6 -18.46 1.95 4.15
N GLY A 7 -19.21 1.58 3.13
CA GLY A 7 -18.93 2.01 1.76
C GLY A 7 -17.51 1.64 1.29
N ARG A 8 -16.81 2.58 0.68
CA ARG A 8 -15.45 2.36 0.17
C ARG A 8 -14.40 2.19 1.26
N THR A 9 -14.61 2.75 2.44
CA THR A 9 -13.73 2.48 3.58
C THR A 9 -13.79 1.02 3.98
N LEU A 10 -14.98 0.44 4.02
CA LEU A 10 -15.15 -1.00 4.22
C LEU A 10 -14.47 -1.80 3.11
N ALA A 11 -14.64 -1.41 1.86
CA ALA A 11 -13.99 -2.07 0.73
C ALA A 11 -12.46 -2.05 0.85
N ARG A 12 -11.88 -0.92 1.26
CA ARG A 12 -10.43 -0.82 1.50
C ARG A 12 -9.99 -1.71 2.65
N SER A 13 -10.77 -1.79 3.72
CA SER A 13 -10.54 -2.71 4.83
C SER A 13 -10.53 -4.17 4.38
N GLN A 14 -11.50 -4.56 3.57
CA GLN A 14 -11.56 -5.91 2.99
C GLN A 14 -10.35 -6.20 2.10
N ALA A 15 -9.96 -5.25 1.25
CA ALA A 15 -8.78 -5.39 0.40
C ALA A 15 -7.51 -5.60 1.23
N LEU A 16 -7.33 -4.83 2.31
CA LEU A 16 -6.22 -4.99 3.24
C LEU A 16 -6.18 -6.40 3.83
N GLN A 17 -7.34 -6.91 4.27
CA GLN A 17 -7.45 -8.25 4.84
C GLN A 17 -7.08 -9.34 3.82
N LEU A 18 -7.51 -9.19 2.57
CA LEU A 18 -7.16 -10.13 1.50
C LEU A 18 -5.67 -10.12 1.19
N LEU A 19 -5.08 -8.93 1.10
CA LEU A 19 -3.64 -8.77 0.85
C LEU A 19 -2.80 -9.38 1.99
N PHE A 20 -3.21 -9.16 3.22
CA PHE A 20 -2.55 -9.73 4.39
C PHE A 20 -2.63 -11.26 4.38
N GLN A 21 -3.80 -11.84 4.11
CA GLN A 21 -3.98 -13.30 4.02
C GLN A 21 -3.14 -13.89 2.88
N ALA A 22 -3.08 -13.24 1.73
CA ALA A 22 -2.25 -13.67 0.62
C ALA A 22 -0.77 -13.73 1.01
N GLU A 23 -0.27 -12.69 1.65
CA GLU A 23 1.11 -12.64 2.12
C GLU A 23 1.41 -13.74 3.16
N GLN A 24 0.56 -13.87 4.17
CA GLN A 24 0.76 -14.85 5.25
C GLN A 24 0.72 -16.30 4.77
N THR A 25 -0.03 -16.58 3.73
CA THR A 25 -0.16 -17.92 3.16
C THR A 25 0.75 -18.16 1.94
N ASN A 26 1.53 -17.17 1.57
CA ASN A 26 2.38 -17.19 0.38
C ASN A 26 1.60 -17.56 -0.90
N ARG A 27 0.45 -16.92 -1.07
CA ARG A 27 -0.45 -17.10 -2.22
C ARG A 27 -0.69 -15.75 -2.89
N THR A 28 -1.17 -15.80 -4.13
CA THR A 28 -1.72 -14.60 -4.77
C THR A 28 -3.11 -14.30 -4.21
N VAL A 29 -3.55 -13.05 -4.34
CA VAL A 29 -4.93 -12.68 -3.96
C VAL A 29 -5.95 -13.52 -4.76
N ALA A 30 -5.68 -13.76 -6.05
CA ALA A 30 -6.55 -14.60 -6.87
C ALA A 30 -6.71 -16.02 -6.30
N GLU A 31 -5.62 -16.62 -5.82
CA GLU A 31 -5.64 -17.94 -5.17
C GLU A 31 -6.41 -17.91 -3.84
N VAL A 32 -6.24 -16.85 -3.04
CA VAL A 32 -6.99 -16.65 -1.80
C VAL A 32 -8.50 -16.59 -2.08
N LEU A 33 -8.91 -15.85 -3.10
CA LEU A 33 -10.31 -15.71 -3.49
C LEU A 33 -10.94 -17.00 -4.00
N GLN A 34 -10.15 -17.91 -4.56
CA GLN A 34 -10.63 -19.23 -5.01
C GLN A 34 -10.79 -20.24 -3.88
N GLY A 35 -10.17 -19.98 -2.72
CA GLY A 35 -10.22 -20.84 -1.55
C GLY A 35 -11.08 -20.26 -0.43
N GLU A 36 -10.76 -20.67 0.79
CA GLU A 36 -11.40 -20.11 1.98
C GLU A 36 -10.62 -18.86 2.43
N TYR A 37 -11.34 -17.78 2.69
CA TYR A 37 -10.77 -16.55 3.25
C TYR A 37 -11.73 -15.95 4.28
N VAL A 38 -11.20 -15.10 5.15
CA VAL A 38 -11.96 -14.48 6.25
C VAL A 38 -11.98 -12.97 6.06
N LEU A 39 -13.18 -12.41 6.17
CA LEU A 39 -13.39 -10.96 6.26
C LEU A 39 -14.08 -10.65 7.58
N SER A 40 -13.65 -9.59 8.25
CA SER A 40 -14.29 -9.14 9.50
C SER A 40 -15.72 -8.68 9.28
N GLU A 41 -16.01 -8.11 8.13
CA GLU A 41 -17.33 -7.71 7.66
C GLU A 41 -17.44 -8.03 6.17
N GLY A 42 -18.52 -8.70 5.80
CA GLY A 42 -18.83 -9.08 4.43
C GLY A 42 -20.26 -8.73 4.05
N PRO A 43 -20.69 -9.00 2.81
CA PRO A 43 -19.99 -9.72 1.75
C PRO A 43 -18.86 -8.91 1.09
N LEU A 44 -18.03 -9.60 0.31
CA LEU A 44 -16.92 -8.97 -0.41
C LEU A 44 -17.45 -7.94 -1.41
N ASP A 45 -16.98 -6.70 -1.27
CA ASP A 45 -17.29 -5.63 -2.20
C ASP A 45 -16.47 -5.79 -3.50
N PRO A 46 -17.08 -5.64 -4.69
CA PRO A 46 -16.34 -5.70 -5.96
C PRO A 46 -15.17 -4.72 -6.03
N TYR A 47 -15.28 -3.57 -5.40
CA TYR A 47 -14.19 -2.60 -5.33
C TYR A 47 -13.01 -3.11 -4.48
N ALA A 48 -13.28 -3.84 -3.40
CA ALA A 48 -12.26 -4.50 -2.60
C ALA A 48 -11.48 -5.53 -3.40
N GLU A 49 -12.18 -6.34 -4.20
CA GLU A 49 -11.55 -7.31 -5.10
C GLU A 49 -10.65 -6.62 -6.13
N LYS A 50 -11.15 -5.54 -6.76
CA LYS A 50 -10.39 -4.73 -7.72
C LYS A 50 -9.11 -4.17 -7.10
N LEU A 51 -9.20 -3.58 -5.92
CA LEU A 51 -8.05 -3.02 -5.21
C LEU A 51 -7.04 -4.10 -4.82
N ALA A 52 -7.50 -5.19 -4.25
CA ALA A 52 -6.61 -6.26 -3.78
C ALA A 52 -5.89 -6.95 -4.95
N CYS A 53 -6.62 -7.33 -5.99
CA CYS A 53 -6.02 -7.95 -7.18
C CYS A 53 -5.08 -7.00 -7.91
N GLY A 54 -5.45 -5.73 -8.04
CA GLY A 54 -4.61 -4.73 -8.68
C GLY A 54 -3.31 -4.49 -7.91
N THR A 55 -3.40 -4.30 -6.61
CA THR A 55 -2.24 -4.13 -5.73
C THR A 55 -1.31 -5.34 -5.83
N ASP A 56 -1.87 -6.54 -5.74
CA ASP A 56 -1.10 -7.78 -5.80
C ASP A 56 -0.34 -7.94 -7.12
N SER A 57 -0.93 -7.49 -8.23
CA SER A 57 -0.34 -7.60 -9.57
C SER A 57 0.92 -6.76 -9.77
N ILE A 58 1.12 -5.71 -8.97
CA ILE A 58 2.25 -4.78 -9.08
C ILE A 58 3.01 -4.58 -7.77
N ARG A 59 3.01 -5.58 -6.88
CA ARG A 59 3.66 -5.48 -5.57
C ARG A 59 5.12 -5.07 -5.65
N ASP A 60 5.88 -5.61 -6.60
CA ASP A 60 7.30 -5.29 -6.76
C ASP A 60 7.51 -3.81 -7.13
N ASP A 61 6.68 -3.27 -8.01
CA ASP A 61 6.71 -1.84 -8.34
C ASP A 61 6.33 -0.98 -7.13
N LEU A 62 5.33 -1.40 -6.37
CA LEU A 62 4.91 -0.68 -5.17
C LEU A 62 5.98 -0.72 -4.08
N ASP A 63 6.67 -1.84 -3.90
CA ASP A 63 7.80 -1.95 -2.97
C ASP A 63 8.96 -1.05 -3.38
N MET A 64 9.22 -0.93 -4.66
CA MET A 64 10.23 0.00 -5.19
C MET A 64 9.87 1.45 -4.85
N ILE A 65 8.61 1.84 -5.00
CA ILE A 65 8.13 3.18 -4.61
C ILE A 65 8.29 3.38 -3.10
N LEU A 66 7.91 2.41 -2.29
CA LEU A 66 8.08 2.48 -0.84
C LEU A 66 9.54 2.66 -0.44
N ASN A 67 10.46 1.92 -1.05
CA ASN A 67 11.89 2.08 -0.81
C ASN A 67 12.39 3.49 -1.18
N ALA A 68 11.89 4.05 -2.28
CA ALA A 68 12.29 5.39 -2.73
C ALA A 68 11.76 6.52 -1.82
N TYR A 69 10.57 6.36 -1.24
CA TYR A 69 9.89 7.41 -0.48
C TYR A 69 9.95 7.25 1.04
N SER A 70 10.49 6.17 1.56
CA SER A 70 10.48 5.87 3.00
C SER A 70 11.65 6.47 3.79
N HIS A 71 12.59 7.14 3.13
CA HIS A 71 13.71 7.84 3.76
C HIS A 71 14.46 7.02 4.82
N GLY A 72 15.05 5.89 4.41
CA GLY A 72 15.92 5.09 5.25
C GLY A 72 15.24 3.89 5.93
N TRP A 73 13.95 3.72 5.78
CA TRP A 73 13.25 2.50 6.19
C TRP A 73 13.14 1.55 5.00
N SER A 74 13.66 0.34 5.13
CA SER A 74 13.47 -0.67 4.09
C SER A 74 12.08 -1.29 4.20
N VAL A 75 11.51 -1.65 3.05
CA VAL A 75 10.21 -2.33 2.96
C VAL A 75 10.19 -3.60 3.81
N SER A 76 11.30 -4.34 3.84
CA SER A 76 11.43 -5.59 4.61
C SER A 76 11.34 -5.40 6.13
N ARG A 77 11.55 -4.18 6.62
CA ARG A 77 11.47 -3.86 8.05
C ARG A 77 10.12 -3.31 8.48
N MET A 78 9.25 -2.99 7.54
CA MET A 78 7.89 -2.54 7.84
C MET A 78 7.06 -3.70 8.37
N PRO A 79 6.21 -3.49 9.40
CA PRO A 79 5.22 -4.48 9.77
C PRO A 79 4.35 -4.86 8.56
N SER A 80 3.96 -6.12 8.45
CA SER A 80 3.20 -6.61 7.30
C SER A 80 1.92 -5.83 7.04
N VAL A 81 1.19 -5.47 8.08
CA VAL A 81 -0.06 -4.70 7.95
C VAL A 81 0.22 -3.31 7.39
N ASP A 82 1.23 -2.62 7.91
CA ASP A 82 1.64 -1.29 7.45
C ASP A 82 2.05 -1.33 5.97
N ARG A 83 2.86 -2.31 5.60
CA ARG A 83 3.32 -2.49 4.22
C ARG A 83 2.16 -2.77 3.27
N ASN A 84 1.26 -3.69 3.62
CA ASN A 84 0.09 -3.99 2.80
C ASN A 84 -0.83 -2.78 2.65
N LEU A 85 -1.02 -2.01 3.72
CA LEU A 85 -1.83 -0.79 3.69
C LEU A 85 -1.20 0.29 2.80
N LEU A 86 0.11 0.47 2.88
CA LEU A 86 0.85 1.40 2.01
C LEU A 86 0.79 0.97 0.54
N GLN A 87 0.98 -0.31 0.25
CA GLN A 87 0.87 -0.83 -1.11
C GLN A 87 -0.53 -0.59 -1.69
N LEU A 88 -1.57 -0.91 -0.93
CA LEU A 88 -2.95 -0.67 -1.31
C LEU A 88 -3.24 0.81 -1.61
N SER A 89 -2.74 1.68 -0.76
CA SER A 89 -2.91 3.13 -0.88
C SER A 89 -2.24 3.67 -2.14
N LEU A 90 -1.01 3.26 -2.38
CA LEU A 90 -0.26 3.66 -3.57
C LEU A 90 -0.94 3.18 -4.86
N TYR A 91 -1.44 1.95 -4.87
CA TYR A 91 -2.20 1.45 -6.01
C TYR A 91 -3.42 2.33 -6.29
N GLU A 92 -4.21 2.65 -5.28
CA GLU A 92 -5.39 3.51 -5.45
C GLU A 92 -5.00 4.91 -5.91
N MET A 93 -3.97 5.51 -5.33
CA MET A 93 -3.50 6.85 -5.70
C MET A 93 -2.98 6.93 -7.13
N LEU A 94 -2.30 5.89 -7.60
CA LEU A 94 -1.62 5.89 -8.90
C LEU A 94 -2.47 5.33 -10.04
N GLU A 95 -3.34 4.35 -9.75
CA GLU A 95 -4.05 3.58 -10.78
C GLU A 95 -5.56 3.82 -10.83
N ILE A 96 -6.16 4.42 -9.79
CA ILE A 96 -7.60 4.69 -9.75
C ILE A 96 -7.84 6.20 -9.88
N SER A 97 -8.00 6.65 -11.12
CA SER A 97 -8.13 8.07 -11.43
C SER A 97 -9.44 8.72 -10.93
N GLU A 98 -10.48 7.93 -10.70
CA GLU A 98 -11.78 8.43 -10.23
C GLU A 98 -11.77 8.84 -8.75
N VAL A 99 -10.76 8.44 -7.98
CA VAL A 99 -10.63 8.76 -6.57
C VAL A 99 -9.55 9.83 -6.39
N ASP A 100 -9.91 10.93 -5.75
CA ASP A 100 -8.95 11.98 -5.41
C ASP A 100 -7.90 11.45 -4.43
N VAL A 101 -6.64 11.78 -4.67
CA VAL A 101 -5.50 11.36 -3.86
C VAL A 101 -5.69 11.73 -2.38
N SER A 102 -6.23 12.90 -2.10
CA SER A 102 -6.49 13.36 -0.72
C SER A 102 -7.53 12.48 -0.01
N ILE A 103 -8.50 11.97 -0.73
CA ILE A 103 -9.50 11.06 -0.17
C ILE A 103 -8.84 9.74 0.23
N THR A 104 -8.01 9.16 -0.63
CA THR A 104 -7.28 7.94 -0.32
C THR A 104 -6.43 8.11 0.93
N ILE A 105 -5.67 9.19 1.03
CA ILE A 105 -4.81 9.46 2.19
C ILE A 105 -5.63 9.54 3.48
N ASN A 106 -6.71 10.32 3.50
CA ASN A 106 -7.55 10.47 4.68
C ASN A 106 -8.16 9.14 5.14
N GLU A 107 -8.67 8.35 4.20
CA GLU A 107 -9.29 7.05 4.48
C GLU A 107 -8.27 6.03 4.99
N VAL A 108 -7.09 6.03 4.43
CA VAL A 108 -6.00 5.12 4.82
C VAL A 108 -5.47 5.46 6.20
N ILE A 109 -5.36 6.73 6.55
CA ILE A 109 -4.97 7.14 7.90
C ILE A 109 -5.98 6.65 8.93
N GLU A 110 -7.28 6.71 8.63
CA GLU A 110 -8.33 6.17 9.48
C GLU A 110 -8.17 4.65 9.66
N LEU A 111 -7.91 3.91 8.57
CA LEU A 111 -7.64 2.48 8.64
C LEU A 111 -6.37 2.18 9.44
N SER A 112 -5.34 3.00 9.34
CA SER A 112 -4.09 2.80 10.09
C SER A 112 -4.31 2.91 11.60
N HIS A 113 -5.20 3.77 12.06
CA HIS A 113 -5.58 3.84 13.47
C HIS A 113 -6.27 2.55 13.97
N ALA A 114 -6.99 1.87 13.09
CA ALA A 114 -7.70 0.63 13.44
C ALA A 114 -6.81 -0.62 13.38
N TYR A 115 -5.85 -0.68 12.45
CA TYR A 115 -5.10 -1.89 12.14
C TYR A 115 -3.63 -1.85 12.51
N CYS A 116 -3.04 -0.66 12.63
CA CYS A 116 -1.59 -0.48 12.80
C CYS A 116 -1.25 0.01 14.21
N GLY A 117 0.05 0.05 14.54
CA GLY A 117 0.52 0.59 15.81
C GLY A 117 0.38 2.11 15.91
N ASP A 118 0.56 2.66 17.12
CA ASP A 118 0.30 4.08 17.42
C ASP A 118 1.14 5.05 16.58
N GLU A 119 2.33 4.66 16.17
CA GLU A 119 3.26 5.49 15.38
C GLU A 119 3.01 5.39 13.87
N SER A 120 2.30 4.35 13.43
CA SER A 120 2.11 4.04 12.01
C SER A 120 1.33 5.13 11.25
N PRO A 121 0.24 5.73 11.79
CA PRO A 121 -0.48 6.76 11.05
C PRO A 121 0.40 7.92 10.62
N ARG A 122 1.29 8.38 11.49
CA ARG A 122 2.22 9.46 11.19
C ARG A 122 3.22 9.09 10.11
N PHE A 123 3.79 7.89 10.19
CA PHE A 123 4.73 7.36 9.22
C PHE A 123 4.09 7.17 7.84
N ILE A 124 2.90 6.57 7.80
CA ILE A 124 2.12 6.36 6.57
C ILE A 124 1.77 7.70 5.93
N ASN A 125 1.29 8.66 6.73
CA ASN A 125 0.97 10.00 6.24
C ASN A 125 2.19 10.69 5.62
N GLY A 126 3.36 10.53 6.22
CA GLY A 126 4.61 11.08 5.72
C GLY A 126 4.97 10.55 4.33
N ILE A 127 4.90 9.24 4.13
CA ILE A 127 5.19 8.60 2.84
C ILE A 127 4.16 9.02 1.79
N LEU A 128 2.88 8.87 2.09
CA LEU A 128 1.81 9.17 1.13
C LEU A 128 1.76 10.66 0.78
N GLY A 129 2.07 11.55 1.73
CA GLY A 129 2.15 12.99 1.50
C GLY A 129 3.26 13.37 0.52
N ARG A 130 4.42 12.73 0.61
CA ARG A 130 5.53 12.94 -0.34
C ARG A 130 5.16 12.45 -1.74
N VAL A 131 4.55 11.27 -1.84
CA VAL A 131 4.06 10.76 -3.13
C VAL A 131 2.99 11.69 -3.73
N ALA A 132 2.05 12.15 -2.92
CA ALA A 132 1.00 13.07 -3.36
C ALA A 132 1.56 14.40 -3.89
N ALA A 133 2.58 14.94 -3.22
CA ALA A 133 3.26 16.17 -3.67
C ALA A 133 3.88 15.99 -5.05
N ASP A 134 4.55 14.87 -5.29
CA ASP A 134 5.16 14.56 -6.59
C ASP A 134 4.10 14.36 -7.67
N ILE A 135 3.01 13.67 -7.36
CA ILE A 135 1.88 13.54 -8.30
C ILE A 135 1.32 14.92 -8.68
N ALA A 136 1.15 15.82 -7.71
CA ALA A 136 0.65 17.17 -7.94
C ALA A 136 1.57 18.01 -8.85
N GLU A 137 2.87 17.75 -8.81
CA GLU A 137 3.87 18.38 -9.68
C GLU A 137 4.02 17.72 -11.05
N GLY A 138 3.24 16.68 -11.33
CA GLY A 138 3.29 15.96 -12.60
C GLY A 138 4.47 15.00 -12.74
N ILE A 139 5.13 14.64 -11.65
CA ILE A 139 6.24 13.70 -11.64
C ILE A 139 5.71 12.27 -11.81
N ASP A 140 6.34 11.51 -12.73
CA ASP A 140 6.09 10.07 -12.85
C ASP A 140 6.74 9.35 -11.66
N VAL A 141 5.91 8.93 -10.72
CA VAL A 141 6.33 8.31 -9.47
C VAL A 141 7.07 6.98 -9.72
N TYR A 142 6.64 6.19 -10.68
CA TYR A 142 7.30 4.92 -11.03
C TYR A 142 8.71 5.15 -11.55
N GLU A 143 8.87 6.06 -12.51
CA GLU A 143 10.18 6.36 -13.09
C GLU A 143 11.10 7.01 -12.09
N HIS A 144 10.60 7.98 -11.31
CA HIS A 144 11.37 8.62 -10.24
C HIS A 144 11.89 7.58 -9.24
N SER A 145 11.05 6.64 -8.83
CA SER A 145 11.42 5.57 -7.89
C SER A 145 12.47 4.64 -8.48
N ARG A 146 12.35 4.29 -9.76
CA ARG A 146 13.39 3.50 -10.46
C ARG A 146 14.75 4.20 -10.45
N CYS A 147 14.76 5.49 -10.71
CA CYS A 147 16.00 6.29 -10.73
C CYS A 147 16.63 6.38 -9.34
N VAL A 148 15.84 6.62 -8.29
CA VAL A 148 16.33 6.67 -6.91
C VAL A 148 16.93 5.32 -6.50
N CYS A 149 16.25 4.23 -6.74
CA CYS A 149 16.73 2.89 -6.37
C CYS A 149 17.97 2.47 -7.19
N ALA A 150 18.08 2.87 -8.45
CA ALA A 150 19.27 2.62 -9.27
C ALA A 150 20.47 3.42 -8.78
N GLY A 151 20.26 4.67 -8.34
CA GLY A 151 21.31 5.53 -7.76
C GLY A 151 21.87 4.96 -6.47
N GLU A 152 21.01 4.44 -5.60
CA GLU A 152 21.40 3.80 -4.34
C GLU A 152 22.23 2.53 -4.58
N LYS A 153 21.90 1.72 -5.57
CA LYS A 153 22.67 0.52 -5.95
C LYS A 153 24.08 0.87 -6.46
N SER A 154 24.23 1.92 -7.25
CA SER A 154 25.53 2.37 -7.72
C SER A 154 26.41 2.91 -6.60
N ALA A 155 25.85 3.67 -5.65
CA ALA A 155 26.57 4.18 -4.49
C ALA A 155 27.06 3.05 -3.57
N SER A 156 26.27 1.98 -3.40
CA SER A 156 26.64 0.81 -2.61
C SER A 156 27.79 -0.01 -3.22
N GLN A 157 27.92 0.01 -4.57
CA GLN A 157 29.00 -0.68 -5.27
C GLN A 157 30.34 0.09 -5.21
N GLU A 158 30.30 1.41 -5.14
CA GLU A 158 31.50 2.25 -5.04
C GLU A 158 32.13 2.22 -3.65
N ASN A 159 31.37 1.91 -2.61
CA ASN A 159 31.85 1.81 -1.22
C ASN A 159 32.31 0.39 -0.83
N GLY A 160 32.35 -0.53 -1.76
CA GLY A 160 32.70 -1.94 -1.53
C GLY A 160 34.10 -2.35 -2.01
N GLU A 161 34.96 -1.38 -2.41
CA GLU A 161 36.37 -1.63 -2.71
C GLU A 161 37.31 -1.22 -1.60
#